data_b660994e2d0c0b0becce84f33020188c
#
_entry.id   b660994e2d0c0b0becce84f33020188c
#
_cell.length_a   1.000
_cell.length_b   1.000
_cell.length_c   1.000
_cell.angle_alpha   90.00
_cell.angle_beta   90.00
_cell.angle_gamma   90.00
#
_symmetry.space_group_name_H-M   'P 1'
#
loop_
_entity.id
_entity.type
_entity.pdbx_description
1 polymer ?
#
loop_
_entity_poly.entity_id
_entity_poly.type
_entity_poly.pdbx_seq_one_letter_code
_entity_poly.pdbx_strand_id
1 'polypeptide(L)'
;MTDIEIARSTKLERIETVAAKYGIPTEHLEHYGHYMAKVPTHLIDEERVKKNNLILVTAITPTKAGIGKTTVTIGLALGLHHIGKNAICALREPSLGPVFGLKGGACGGGRTQVLPMDKINLHFTGDFHAITSAHNTITALLDNYIYQNRDNGFALREVLWNRVLDVNDRGLRDIVTGMGGKQNGIVRESGFDITPASEIMAILCLAKDEDDLRRRIENILLGYTVEGKPFTVKDLGVAGAITVLLQDAFAPNLVQTTENTAAFVHGGPFANIAHGCNSIIATKTALTFGEYVITEAGFGADLGAEKFFDIKCRKSGLQPKLTIVVATAQGLKMHGGVAVEDIKKPNSEGLMKGLANLDKHIQNMQSFGQTVIVAFNRYAGDVPEEIEMVKNHCEQLGVGFAENDAYAAGGEGAADLAHLVVDTIDKNPSKPLQFAYDDEDTTEEKIEKVAKNIYGAASVSFGAAAKKKLQMIKELGFERFPVCIAKTQFSFSTDPKLYCVAKGFDFNVRDIVINAGAEMIVAIAGNIMRMPGLPKVPAAMHIDIVNGQIEGLS
;
A
#
# COMPACT_ATOMS: atom_id res chain seq x y z
N MET A 1 27.10 -9.43 5.06
CA MET A 1 25.98 -10.10 5.76
C MET A 1 24.72 -9.90 4.89
N THR A 2 23.96 -10.95 4.72
CA THR A 2 22.64 -10.90 4.07
C THR A 2 21.61 -10.27 5.01
N ASP A 3 20.44 -9.87 4.48
CA ASP A 3 19.38 -9.27 5.30
C ASP A 3 18.93 -10.20 6.44
N ILE A 4 18.81 -11.50 6.19
CA ILE A 4 18.47 -12.49 7.22
C ILE A 4 19.58 -12.69 8.27
N GLU A 5 20.85 -12.60 7.88
CA GLU A 5 21.96 -12.66 8.81
C GLU A 5 21.98 -11.43 9.73
N ILE A 6 21.70 -10.24 9.20
CA ILE A 6 21.58 -9.00 10.00
C ILE A 6 20.40 -9.13 10.95
N ALA A 7 19.24 -9.58 10.48
CA ALA A 7 18.06 -9.80 11.32
C ALA A 7 18.35 -10.75 12.50
N ARG A 8 19.03 -11.86 12.24
CA ARG A 8 19.42 -12.86 13.27
C ARG A 8 20.47 -12.34 14.25
N SER A 9 21.38 -11.51 13.78
CA SER A 9 22.44 -10.94 14.65
C SER A 9 21.90 -9.85 15.58
N THR A 10 20.73 -9.30 15.30
CA THR A 10 20.11 -8.26 16.11
C THR A 10 19.55 -8.85 17.40
N LYS A 11 19.99 -8.31 18.54
CA LYS A 11 19.44 -8.68 19.84
C LYS A 11 18.07 -7.98 20.03
N LEU A 12 16.98 -8.76 19.92
CA LEU A 12 15.64 -8.25 20.12
C LEU A 12 15.38 -7.97 21.61
N GLU A 13 14.71 -6.87 21.88
CA GLU A 13 14.12 -6.57 23.19
C GLU A 13 12.71 -7.19 23.29
N ARG A 14 12.26 -7.42 24.52
CA ARG A 14 10.85 -7.82 24.73
C ARG A 14 9.95 -6.67 24.31
N ILE A 15 8.80 -7.02 23.71
CA ILE A 15 7.93 -6.01 23.12
C ILE A 15 7.39 -5.02 24.16
N GLU A 16 7.21 -5.45 25.41
CA GLU A 16 6.83 -4.59 26.53
C GLU A 16 7.89 -3.52 26.80
N THR A 17 9.17 -3.87 26.70
CA THR A 17 10.27 -2.92 26.86
C THR A 17 10.26 -1.87 25.75
N VAL A 18 10.04 -2.31 24.51
CA VAL A 18 9.92 -1.40 23.36
C VAL A 18 8.71 -0.49 23.55
N ALA A 19 7.55 -1.02 23.91
CA ALA A 19 6.33 -0.25 24.16
C ALA A 19 6.53 0.82 25.23
N ALA A 20 7.15 0.45 26.35
CA ALA A 20 7.37 1.37 27.47
C ALA A 20 8.24 2.58 27.09
N LYS A 21 9.24 2.43 26.18
CA LYS A 21 10.07 3.54 25.68
C LYS A 21 9.23 4.64 25.00
N TYR A 22 8.10 4.28 24.44
CA TYR A 22 7.19 5.19 23.72
C TYR A 22 5.95 5.57 24.55
N GLY A 23 5.87 5.12 25.81
CA GLY A 23 4.72 5.39 26.68
C GLY A 23 3.45 4.64 26.25
N ILE A 24 3.58 3.54 25.53
CA ILE A 24 2.46 2.64 25.21
C ILE A 24 2.16 1.82 26.47
N PRO A 25 0.92 1.85 27.01
CA PRO A 25 0.57 1.12 28.22
C PRO A 25 0.72 -0.40 28.02
N THR A 26 1.65 -1.01 28.73
CA THR A 26 2.00 -2.42 28.54
C THR A 26 0.93 -3.39 29.01
N GLU A 27 0.09 -2.98 29.97
CA GLU A 27 -1.05 -3.73 30.49
C GLU A 27 -2.19 -3.92 29.48
N HIS A 28 -2.21 -3.12 28.41
CA HIS A 28 -3.21 -3.23 27.35
C HIS A 28 -2.72 -4.02 26.13
N LEU A 29 -1.45 -4.43 26.10
CA LEU A 29 -0.89 -5.16 24.96
C LEU A 29 -1.42 -6.59 24.89
N GLU A 30 -1.86 -6.99 23.71
CA GLU A 30 -2.12 -8.40 23.40
C GLU A 30 -0.89 -9.03 22.76
N HIS A 31 -0.22 -9.92 23.50
CA HIS A 31 1.07 -10.47 23.12
C HIS A 31 0.96 -11.59 22.08
N TYR A 32 1.75 -11.48 21.02
CA TYR A 32 1.98 -12.55 20.04
C TYR A 32 3.43 -13.04 20.17
N GLY A 33 3.69 -13.82 21.22
CA GLY A 33 5.03 -14.22 21.63
C GLY A 33 5.77 -13.10 22.37
N HIS A 34 7.11 -13.07 22.27
CA HIS A 34 7.95 -12.16 23.07
C HIS A 34 8.24 -10.82 22.38
N TYR A 35 8.10 -10.76 21.06
CA TYR A 35 8.65 -9.67 20.25
C TYR A 35 7.61 -8.95 19.40
N MET A 36 6.34 -9.31 19.51
CA MET A 36 5.23 -8.74 18.77
C MET A 36 4.02 -8.62 19.69
N ALA A 37 3.21 -7.57 19.52
CA ALA A 37 1.95 -7.40 20.22
C ALA A 37 0.96 -6.59 19.39
N LYS A 38 -0.33 -6.78 19.64
CA LYS A 38 -1.36 -5.87 19.15
C LYS A 38 -1.61 -4.76 20.15
N VAL A 39 -1.89 -3.57 19.62
CA VAL A 39 -2.19 -2.37 20.41
C VAL A 39 -3.67 -2.01 20.23
N PRO A 40 -4.48 -1.98 21.29
CA PRO A 40 -5.90 -1.71 21.20
C PRO A 40 -6.21 -0.32 20.64
N THR A 41 -7.24 -0.22 19.81
CA THR A 41 -7.64 1.00 19.11
C THR A 41 -8.17 2.10 20.02
N HIS A 42 -8.69 1.75 21.20
CA HIS A 42 -9.19 2.72 22.18
C HIS A 42 -8.09 3.59 22.81
N LEU A 43 -6.81 3.25 22.60
CA LEU A 43 -5.66 4.05 23.04
C LEU A 43 -5.36 5.23 22.12
N ILE A 44 -6.01 5.35 20.97
CA ILE A 44 -5.81 6.46 20.04
C ILE A 44 -6.25 7.77 20.67
N ASP A 45 -5.33 8.75 20.67
CA ASP A 45 -5.55 10.11 21.15
C ASP A 45 -5.59 11.07 19.95
N GLU A 46 -6.79 11.49 19.56
CA GLU A 46 -7.01 12.35 18.39
C GLU A 46 -6.34 13.73 18.50
N GLU A 47 -6.11 14.25 19.72
CA GLU A 47 -5.41 15.53 19.90
C GLU A 47 -3.90 15.36 19.62
N ARG A 48 -3.30 14.25 20.05
CA ARG A 48 -1.92 13.91 19.69
C ARG A 48 -1.79 13.63 18.20
N VAL A 49 -2.75 12.94 17.59
CA VAL A 49 -2.79 12.69 16.14
C VAL A 49 -2.73 13.99 15.34
N LYS A 50 -3.46 15.02 15.75
CA LYS A 50 -3.45 16.34 15.08
C LYS A 50 -2.15 17.11 15.31
N LYS A 51 -1.54 16.97 16.48
CA LYS A 51 -0.35 17.72 16.91
C LYS A 51 0.92 17.17 16.27
N ASN A 52 1.08 15.86 16.24
CA ASN A 52 2.31 15.18 15.88
C ASN A 52 2.56 15.20 14.37
N ASN A 53 3.79 14.91 13.97
CA ASN A 53 4.29 15.13 12.62
C ASN A 53 4.17 13.85 11.78
N LEU A 54 3.22 13.82 10.85
CA LEU A 54 3.10 12.75 9.85
C LEU A 54 3.97 13.08 8.64
N ILE A 55 4.81 12.14 8.24
CA ILE A 55 5.72 12.23 7.09
C ILE A 55 5.39 11.11 6.12
N LEU A 56 5.13 11.46 4.87
CA LEU A 56 4.92 10.49 3.81
C LEU A 56 6.24 10.23 3.06
N VAL A 57 6.61 8.95 2.94
CA VAL A 57 7.69 8.50 2.04
C VAL A 57 7.07 7.87 0.79
N THR A 58 7.41 8.42 -0.34
CA THR A 58 7.04 7.92 -1.65
C THR A 58 8.29 7.85 -2.54
N ALA A 59 8.16 7.64 -3.85
CA ALA A 59 9.32 7.52 -4.72
C ALA A 59 9.02 7.99 -6.15
N ILE A 60 10.07 8.14 -6.95
CA ILE A 60 9.99 8.17 -8.41
C ILE A 60 9.32 6.89 -8.92
N THR A 61 8.94 6.85 -10.20
CA THR A 61 8.38 5.63 -10.81
C THR A 61 9.31 4.44 -10.58
N PRO A 62 8.82 3.32 -9.98
CA PRO A 62 9.68 2.19 -9.65
C PRO A 62 10.24 1.51 -10.90
N THR A 63 11.39 0.88 -10.73
CA THR A 63 12.06 0.08 -11.75
C THR A 63 12.18 -1.37 -11.30
N LYS A 64 12.62 -2.25 -12.18
CA LYS A 64 12.88 -3.67 -11.84
C LYS A 64 13.97 -3.83 -10.76
N ALA A 65 14.86 -2.84 -10.63
CA ALA A 65 15.91 -2.85 -9.61
C ALA A 65 15.42 -2.47 -8.20
N GLY A 66 14.16 -1.99 -8.09
CA GLY A 66 13.64 -1.42 -6.85
C GLY A 66 14.11 0.02 -6.63
N ILE A 67 13.54 0.71 -5.64
CA ILE A 67 13.90 2.10 -5.26
C ILE A 67 14.28 2.19 -3.77
N GLY A 68 13.91 1.19 -2.97
CA GLY A 68 14.25 1.14 -1.55
C GLY A 68 13.39 2.04 -0.65
N LYS A 69 12.12 2.29 -0.99
CA LYS A 69 11.21 3.11 -0.14
C LYS A 69 11.14 2.65 1.30
N THR A 70 10.87 1.37 1.54
CA THR A 70 10.75 0.81 2.90
C THR A 70 12.05 0.97 3.68
N THR A 71 13.20 0.78 3.01
CA THR A 71 14.54 1.04 3.57
C THR A 71 14.67 2.49 4.01
N VAL A 72 14.26 3.46 3.16
CA VAL A 72 14.31 4.89 3.52
C VAL A 72 13.30 5.21 4.63
N THR A 73 12.11 4.61 4.61
CA THR A 73 11.08 4.84 5.64
C THR A 73 11.55 4.41 7.02
N ILE A 74 12.08 3.18 7.12
CA ILE A 74 12.64 2.67 8.37
C ILE A 74 13.91 3.45 8.73
N GLY A 75 14.81 3.67 7.74
CA GLY A 75 16.05 4.40 7.92
C GLY A 75 15.83 5.81 8.48
N LEU A 76 14.83 6.54 7.97
CA LEU A 76 14.50 7.86 8.52
C LEU A 76 13.98 7.78 9.96
N ALA A 77 13.16 6.78 10.30
CA ALA A 77 12.73 6.59 11.70
C ALA A 77 13.93 6.34 12.62
N LEU A 78 14.89 5.51 12.18
CA LEU A 78 16.15 5.27 12.89
C LEU A 78 17.01 6.55 12.97
N GLY A 79 17.12 7.32 11.86
CA GLY A 79 17.88 8.57 11.82
C GLY A 79 17.29 9.62 12.75
N LEU A 80 15.98 9.77 12.81
CA LEU A 80 15.30 10.65 13.76
C LEU A 80 15.56 10.21 15.21
N HIS A 81 15.50 8.91 15.48
CA HIS A 81 15.86 8.38 16.79
C HIS A 81 17.33 8.64 17.13
N HIS A 82 18.24 8.45 16.17
CA HIS A 82 19.68 8.72 16.31
C HIS A 82 19.97 10.17 16.72
N ILE A 83 19.22 11.13 16.19
CA ILE A 83 19.31 12.55 16.56
C ILE A 83 18.42 12.94 17.77
N GLY A 84 17.95 11.96 18.53
CA GLY A 84 17.22 12.16 19.81
C GLY A 84 15.75 12.51 19.66
N LYS A 85 15.11 12.25 18.51
CA LYS A 85 13.66 12.48 18.29
C LYS A 85 12.86 11.21 18.58
N ASN A 86 11.63 11.35 19.09
CA ASN A 86 10.69 10.25 19.25
C ASN A 86 10.02 9.95 17.90
N ALA A 87 10.49 8.92 17.20
CA ALA A 87 10.03 8.55 15.87
C ALA A 87 9.53 7.11 15.82
N ILE A 88 8.43 6.89 15.08
CA ILE A 88 7.81 5.58 14.84
C ILE A 88 7.54 5.44 13.35
N CYS A 89 7.82 4.29 12.75
CA CYS A 89 7.37 4.00 11.39
C CYS A 89 6.08 3.18 11.37
N ALA A 90 5.21 3.46 10.40
CA ALA A 90 3.96 2.74 10.16
C ALA A 90 3.96 2.17 8.74
N LEU A 91 3.96 0.85 8.63
CA LEU A 91 4.22 0.09 7.41
C LEU A 91 3.05 -0.80 7.04
N ARG A 92 3.05 -1.28 5.79
CA ARG A 92 2.14 -2.33 5.34
C ARG A 92 2.67 -3.71 5.72
N GLU A 93 1.74 -4.62 5.96
CA GLU A 93 2.02 -6.04 6.12
C GLU A 93 2.33 -6.67 4.76
N PRO A 94 3.37 -7.53 4.63
CA PRO A 94 3.68 -8.22 3.38
C PRO A 94 2.68 -9.34 3.07
N SER A 95 2.43 -9.57 1.77
CA SER A 95 1.64 -10.68 1.25
C SER A 95 2.52 -11.85 0.85
N LEU A 96 2.09 -13.07 1.10
CA LEU A 96 2.82 -14.30 0.75
C LEU A 96 3.04 -14.44 -0.77
N GLY A 97 2.11 -13.95 -1.60
CA GLY A 97 2.23 -14.01 -3.05
C GLY A 97 3.54 -13.40 -3.56
N PRO A 98 3.86 -12.13 -3.29
CA PRO A 98 5.16 -11.53 -3.61
C PRO A 98 6.34 -12.19 -2.91
N VAL A 99 6.23 -12.54 -1.63
CA VAL A 99 7.33 -13.14 -0.83
C VAL A 99 7.80 -14.45 -1.47
N PHE A 100 6.88 -15.30 -1.89
CA PHE A 100 7.18 -16.56 -2.57
C PHE A 100 7.27 -16.42 -4.10
N GLY A 101 6.94 -15.25 -4.66
CA GLY A 101 6.93 -14.95 -6.10
C GLY A 101 8.20 -14.28 -6.60
N LEU A 102 8.13 -12.98 -6.86
CA LEU A 102 9.19 -12.21 -7.53
C LEU A 102 9.92 -11.24 -6.61
N LYS A 103 9.32 -10.87 -5.48
CA LYS A 103 9.78 -9.77 -4.65
C LYS A 103 9.97 -10.29 -3.23
N GLY A 104 11.05 -9.90 -2.58
CA GLY A 104 11.23 -10.11 -1.15
C GLY A 104 10.12 -9.45 -0.31
N GLY A 105 10.13 -9.70 0.98
CA GLY A 105 9.16 -9.16 1.93
C GLY A 105 9.17 -7.64 2.02
N ALA A 106 8.30 -7.08 2.87
CA ALA A 106 8.18 -5.64 3.10
C ALA A 106 8.84 -5.20 4.42
N CYS A 107 9.80 -5.98 4.93
CA CYS A 107 10.47 -5.70 6.22
C CYS A 107 11.64 -4.73 6.12
N GLY A 108 11.93 -4.16 4.95
CA GLY A 108 13.15 -3.38 4.72
C GLY A 108 14.34 -4.25 4.33
N GLY A 109 15.57 -3.74 4.49
CA GLY A 109 16.79 -4.49 4.19
C GLY A 109 18.04 -3.86 4.82
N GLY A 110 19.15 -4.59 4.83
CA GLY A 110 20.36 -4.16 5.49
C GLY A 110 20.14 -3.90 6.98
N ARG A 111 20.66 -2.78 7.47
CA ARG A 111 20.46 -2.33 8.85
C ARG A 111 19.13 -1.63 9.09
N THR A 112 18.27 -1.50 8.06
CA THR A 112 16.95 -0.89 8.14
C THR A 112 15.85 -1.92 7.97
N GLN A 113 15.62 -2.72 9.00
CA GLN A 113 14.59 -3.76 9.00
C GLN A 113 13.64 -3.63 10.19
N VAL A 114 12.40 -4.08 10.01
CA VAL A 114 11.48 -4.40 11.11
C VAL A 114 11.55 -5.89 11.44
N LEU A 115 11.53 -6.20 12.74
CA LEU A 115 11.83 -7.52 13.28
C LEU A 115 10.73 -8.02 14.25
N PRO A 116 10.49 -9.33 14.32
CA PRO A 116 11.19 -10.44 13.67
C PRO A 116 10.79 -10.63 12.20
N MET A 117 11.74 -10.51 11.28
CA MET A 117 11.52 -10.46 9.83
C MET A 117 10.86 -11.74 9.28
N ASP A 118 11.30 -12.91 9.75
CA ASP A 118 10.76 -14.21 9.35
C ASP A 118 9.26 -14.35 9.72
N LYS A 119 8.85 -13.85 10.88
CA LYS A 119 7.45 -13.87 11.32
C LYS A 119 6.60 -12.91 10.49
N ILE A 120 7.08 -11.67 10.31
CA ILE A 120 6.37 -10.63 9.58
C ILE A 120 6.15 -11.04 8.11
N ASN A 121 7.17 -11.62 7.46
CA ASN A 121 7.09 -12.04 6.05
C ASN A 121 6.26 -13.31 5.80
N LEU A 122 5.88 -14.04 6.84
CA LEU A 122 5.11 -15.28 6.71
C LEU A 122 3.67 -15.08 7.22
N HIS A 123 3.36 -15.61 8.40
CA HIS A 123 1.98 -15.57 8.93
C HIS A 123 1.74 -14.44 9.93
N PHE A 124 2.79 -13.81 10.39
CA PHE A 124 2.81 -12.70 11.33
C PHE A 124 1.90 -12.92 12.56
N THR A 125 0.82 -12.16 12.68
CA THR A 125 -0.20 -12.29 13.73
C THR A 125 -1.52 -12.85 13.20
N GLY A 126 -1.59 -13.20 11.91
CA GLY A 126 -2.75 -13.82 11.29
C GLY A 126 -3.73 -12.87 10.62
N ASP A 127 -3.41 -11.59 10.43
CA ASP A 127 -4.33 -10.61 9.85
C ASP A 127 -4.73 -10.97 8.42
N PHE A 128 -3.78 -11.39 7.57
CA PHE A 128 -4.08 -11.87 6.22
C PHE A 128 -4.95 -13.11 6.21
N HIS A 129 -4.75 -14.03 7.15
CA HIS A 129 -5.61 -15.20 7.31
C HIS A 129 -7.04 -14.78 7.71
N ALA A 130 -7.19 -13.86 8.65
CA ALA A 130 -8.49 -13.34 9.07
C ALA A 130 -9.24 -12.68 7.89
N ILE A 131 -8.56 -11.84 7.11
CA ILE A 131 -9.11 -11.20 5.91
C ILE A 131 -9.52 -12.23 4.86
N THR A 132 -8.66 -13.21 4.57
CA THR A 132 -8.94 -14.29 3.61
C THR A 132 -10.14 -15.11 4.06
N SER A 133 -10.20 -15.47 5.34
CA SER A 133 -11.28 -16.23 5.94
C SER A 133 -12.60 -15.46 5.92
N ALA A 134 -12.59 -14.18 6.30
CA ALA A 134 -13.78 -13.32 6.28
C ALA A 134 -14.34 -13.20 4.86
N HIS A 135 -13.47 -12.91 3.88
CA HIS A 135 -13.85 -12.77 2.47
C HIS A 135 -14.46 -14.07 1.92
N ASN A 136 -13.80 -15.21 2.12
CA ASN A 136 -14.26 -16.50 1.61
C ASN A 136 -15.50 -17.02 2.35
N THR A 137 -15.68 -16.66 3.61
CA THR A 137 -16.89 -16.97 4.37
C THR A 137 -18.10 -16.26 3.78
N ILE A 138 -17.98 -14.98 3.38
CA ILE A 138 -19.04 -14.28 2.63
C ILE A 138 -19.38 -15.04 1.35
N THR A 139 -18.38 -15.49 0.59
CA THR A 139 -18.62 -16.27 -0.64
C THR A 139 -19.38 -17.56 -0.38
N ALA A 140 -18.95 -18.32 0.64
CA ALA A 140 -19.58 -19.59 0.99
C ALA A 140 -21.04 -19.39 1.45
N LEU A 141 -21.30 -18.36 2.26
CA LEU A 141 -22.64 -18.01 2.73
C LEU A 141 -23.53 -17.52 1.60
N LEU A 142 -22.99 -16.73 0.64
CA LEU A 142 -23.71 -16.31 -0.54
C LEU A 142 -24.09 -17.49 -1.45
N ASP A 143 -23.14 -18.38 -1.75
CA ASP A 143 -23.40 -19.59 -2.55
C ASP A 143 -24.45 -20.48 -1.87
N ASN A 144 -24.38 -20.64 -0.55
CA ASN A 144 -25.38 -21.38 0.23
C ASN A 144 -26.76 -20.68 0.19
N TYR A 145 -26.79 -19.34 0.33
CA TYR A 145 -28.04 -18.59 0.28
C TYR A 145 -28.74 -18.76 -1.08
N ILE A 146 -28.01 -18.64 -2.18
CA ILE A 146 -28.52 -18.86 -3.54
C ILE A 146 -29.03 -20.29 -3.70
N TYR A 147 -28.27 -21.29 -3.20
CA TYR A 147 -28.63 -22.70 -3.28
C TYR A 147 -29.91 -23.02 -2.51
N GLN A 148 -30.03 -22.58 -1.26
CA GLN A 148 -31.18 -22.89 -0.39
C GLN A 148 -32.46 -22.15 -0.80
N ASN A 149 -32.37 -21.00 -1.45
CA ASN A 149 -33.51 -20.18 -1.84
C ASN A 149 -33.91 -20.34 -3.32
N ARG A 150 -33.25 -21.19 -4.09
CA ARG A 150 -33.56 -21.42 -5.51
C ARG A 150 -35.00 -21.83 -5.78
N ASP A 151 -35.56 -22.67 -4.89
CA ASP A 151 -36.92 -23.19 -5.02
C ASP A 151 -37.97 -22.13 -4.59
N ASN A 152 -37.53 -21.05 -3.90
CA ASN A 152 -38.34 -19.89 -3.54
C ASN A 152 -38.30 -18.78 -4.61
N GLY A 153 -37.69 -19.05 -5.75
CA GLY A 153 -37.55 -18.09 -6.85
C GLY A 153 -36.45 -17.05 -6.65
N PHE A 154 -35.59 -17.18 -5.62
CA PHE A 154 -34.46 -16.28 -5.46
C PHE A 154 -33.34 -16.63 -6.44
N ALA A 155 -32.91 -15.62 -7.19
CA ALA A 155 -31.73 -15.72 -8.05
C ALA A 155 -31.03 -14.36 -8.15
N LEU A 156 -29.72 -14.40 -8.31
CA LEU A 156 -28.93 -13.23 -8.71
C LEU A 156 -28.68 -13.28 -10.21
N ARG A 157 -28.97 -12.18 -10.88
CA ARG A 157 -28.64 -11.99 -12.30
C ARG A 157 -27.11 -11.92 -12.52
N GLU A 158 -26.41 -11.34 -11.55
CA GLU A 158 -24.97 -11.14 -11.57
C GLU A 158 -24.41 -11.28 -10.15
N VAL A 159 -23.40 -12.12 -9.98
CA VAL A 159 -22.61 -12.22 -8.74
C VAL A 159 -21.28 -11.52 -8.96
N LEU A 160 -20.99 -10.52 -8.14
CA LEU A 160 -19.79 -9.68 -8.24
C LEU A 160 -18.65 -10.17 -7.33
N TRP A 161 -18.97 -10.99 -6.34
CA TRP A 161 -18.07 -11.39 -5.28
C TRP A 161 -17.30 -12.67 -5.66
N ASN A 162 -15.99 -12.52 -5.85
CA ASN A 162 -15.07 -13.64 -6.09
C ASN A 162 -14.60 -14.24 -4.77
N ARG A 163 -13.69 -15.20 -4.84
CA ARG A 163 -12.91 -15.71 -3.71
C ARG A 163 -11.57 -14.99 -3.63
N VAL A 164 -10.83 -15.18 -2.54
CA VAL A 164 -9.46 -14.68 -2.41
C VAL A 164 -8.52 -15.77 -1.88
N LEU A 165 -7.25 -15.66 -2.27
CA LEU A 165 -6.17 -16.49 -1.75
C LEU A 165 -4.87 -15.67 -1.76
N ASP A 166 -4.07 -15.77 -0.68
CA ASP A 166 -2.83 -14.97 -0.57
C ASP A 166 -1.64 -15.68 -1.23
N VAL A 167 -1.80 -16.03 -2.50
CA VAL A 167 -0.75 -16.59 -3.35
C VAL A 167 -0.84 -16.02 -4.76
N ASN A 168 0.22 -16.19 -5.55
CA ASN A 168 0.21 -15.89 -6.98
C ASN A 168 -0.17 -17.17 -7.75
N ASP A 169 -1.40 -17.24 -8.25
CA ASP A 169 -1.88 -18.40 -9.01
C ASP A 169 -2.73 -18.00 -10.21
N ARG A 170 -2.13 -18.00 -11.41
CA ARG A 170 -2.83 -17.67 -12.65
C ARG A 170 -3.93 -18.65 -13.04
N GLY A 171 -3.87 -19.89 -12.55
CA GLY A 171 -4.87 -20.92 -12.83
C GLY A 171 -6.22 -20.67 -12.13
N LEU A 172 -6.22 -19.80 -11.12
CA LEU A 172 -7.42 -19.48 -10.34
C LEU A 172 -8.17 -18.22 -10.81
N ARG A 173 -7.68 -17.53 -11.84
CA ARG A 173 -8.33 -16.28 -12.34
C ARG A 173 -9.76 -16.49 -12.74
N ASP A 174 -10.01 -17.57 -13.48
CA ASP A 174 -11.34 -17.96 -13.94
C ASP A 174 -11.54 -19.45 -13.65
N ILE A 175 -12.58 -19.79 -12.89
CA ILE A 175 -12.93 -21.17 -12.51
C ILE A 175 -14.42 -21.41 -12.66
N VAL A 176 -14.82 -22.65 -12.64
CA VAL A 176 -16.23 -23.07 -12.55
C VAL A 176 -16.47 -23.68 -11.19
N THR A 177 -17.45 -23.20 -10.45
CA THR A 177 -17.88 -23.73 -9.15
C THR A 177 -19.17 -24.54 -9.28
N GLY A 178 -19.50 -25.35 -8.26
CA GLY A 178 -20.75 -26.13 -8.21
C GLY A 178 -20.77 -27.40 -9.06
N MET A 179 -19.62 -27.83 -9.62
CA MET A 179 -19.49 -29.06 -10.40
C MET A 179 -19.70 -30.30 -9.52
N GLY A 180 -20.17 -31.39 -10.13
CA GLY A 180 -20.33 -32.72 -9.45
C GLY A 180 -21.74 -33.05 -9.01
N GLY A 181 -22.75 -32.29 -9.45
CA GLY A 181 -24.17 -32.60 -9.26
C GLY A 181 -24.88 -31.66 -8.29
N LYS A 182 -26.22 -31.87 -8.16
CA LYS A 182 -27.11 -30.93 -7.47
C LYS A 182 -26.75 -30.62 -6.02
N GLN A 183 -26.05 -31.52 -5.34
CA GLN A 183 -25.65 -31.33 -3.93
C GLN A 183 -24.47 -30.38 -3.77
N ASN A 184 -23.73 -30.10 -4.84
CA ASN A 184 -22.54 -29.25 -4.81
C ASN A 184 -22.84 -27.77 -5.10
N GLY A 185 -24.10 -27.39 -5.25
CA GLY A 185 -24.51 -26.02 -5.49
C GLY A 185 -24.98 -25.75 -6.92
N ILE A 186 -24.96 -24.48 -7.30
CA ILE A 186 -25.32 -24.01 -8.65
C ILE A 186 -24.05 -23.82 -9.46
N VAL A 187 -24.00 -24.42 -10.65
CA VAL A 187 -22.83 -24.28 -11.54
C VAL A 187 -22.77 -22.84 -12.06
N ARG A 188 -21.66 -22.17 -11.81
CA ARG A 188 -21.39 -20.82 -12.31
C ARG A 188 -19.90 -20.54 -12.49
N GLU A 189 -19.58 -19.58 -13.34
CA GLU A 189 -18.24 -19.00 -13.42
C GLU A 189 -17.95 -18.19 -12.15
N SER A 190 -16.70 -18.20 -11.71
CA SER A 190 -16.17 -17.47 -10.58
C SER A 190 -14.67 -17.30 -10.77
N GLY A 191 -13.97 -16.75 -9.76
CA GLY A 191 -12.53 -16.59 -9.81
C GLY A 191 -11.96 -16.32 -8.42
N PHE A 192 -10.64 -16.18 -8.38
CA PHE A 192 -9.92 -15.73 -7.20
C PHE A 192 -9.15 -14.44 -7.48
N ASP A 193 -9.21 -13.53 -6.53
CA ASP A 193 -8.30 -12.39 -6.45
C ASP A 193 -7.21 -12.70 -5.39
N ILE A 194 -6.09 -12.01 -5.44
CA ILE A 194 -5.11 -12.07 -4.35
C ILE A 194 -5.65 -11.31 -3.13
N THR A 195 -5.38 -11.80 -1.91
CA THR A 195 -5.92 -11.20 -0.67
C THR A 195 -5.70 -9.69 -0.55
N PRO A 196 -4.54 -9.10 -0.92
CA PRO A 196 -4.37 -7.64 -0.97
C PRO A 196 -5.31 -6.86 -1.88
N ALA A 197 -6.00 -7.53 -2.81
CA ALA A 197 -7.03 -6.93 -3.67
C ALA A 197 -8.46 -7.05 -3.10
N SER A 198 -8.61 -7.73 -1.98
CA SER A 198 -9.90 -7.91 -1.29
C SER A 198 -10.50 -6.57 -0.85
N GLU A 199 -11.82 -6.41 -1.03
CA GLU A 199 -12.54 -5.29 -0.44
C GLU A 199 -12.48 -5.31 1.10
N ILE A 200 -12.43 -6.49 1.74
CA ILE A 200 -12.23 -6.64 3.19
C ILE A 200 -10.89 -6.03 3.63
N MET A 201 -9.81 -6.24 2.85
CA MET A 201 -8.51 -5.59 3.11
C MET A 201 -8.64 -4.06 3.07
N ALA A 202 -9.33 -3.51 2.07
CA ALA A 202 -9.55 -2.07 1.96
C ALA A 202 -10.41 -1.54 3.13
N ILE A 203 -11.46 -2.26 3.50
CA ILE A 203 -12.34 -1.93 4.63
C ILE A 203 -11.54 -1.88 5.94
N LEU A 204 -10.75 -2.91 6.24
CA LEU A 204 -9.91 -2.97 7.44
C LEU A 204 -8.93 -1.79 7.50
N CYS A 205 -8.35 -1.40 6.37
CA CYS A 205 -7.41 -0.28 6.31
C CYS A 205 -8.07 1.11 6.40
N LEU A 206 -9.36 1.24 6.02
CA LEU A 206 -10.07 2.52 5.95
C LEU A 206 -11.07 2.74 7.09
N ALA A 207 -11.43 1.69 7.82
CA ALA A 207 -12.33 1.79 8.96
C ALA A 207 -11.69 2.61 10.10
N LYS A 208 -12.52 3.39 10.81
CA LYS A 208 -12.10 4.29 11.89
C LYS A 208 -12.21 3.64 13.26
N ASP A 209 -13.17 2.75 13.43
CA ASP A 209 -13.51 2.02 14.63
C ASP A 209 -14.28 0.73 14.27
N GLU A 210 -14.66 -0.06 15.27
CA GLU A 210 -15.37 -1.33 15.07
C GLU A 210 -16.79 -1.13 14.51
N ASP A 211 -17.47 -0.06 14.88
CA ASP A 211 -18.81 0.25 14.37
C ASP A 211 -18.75 0.62 12.87
N ASP A 212 -17.76 1.43 12.48
CA ASP A 212 -17.50 1.75 11.08
C ASP A 212 -17.07 0.51 10.29
N LEU A 213 -16.24 -0.37 10.88
CA LEU A 213 -15.86 -1.65 10.29
C LEU A 213 -17.11 -2.50 9.96
N ARG A 214 -18.01 -2.67 10.93
CA ARG A 214 -19.26 -3.42 10.76
C ARG A 214 -20.16 -2.78 9.71
N ARG A 215 -20.39 -1.47 9.79
CA ARG A 215 -21.21 -0.71 8.81
C ARG A 215 -20.70 -0.88 7.38
N ARG A 216 -19.37 -0.83 7.19
CA ARG A 216 -18.73 -1.05 5.89
C ARG A 216 -18.93 -2.47 5.38
N ILE A 217 -18.80 -3.47 6.25
CA ILE A 217 -19.06 -4.88 5.90
C ILE A 217 -20.52 -5.07 5.48
N GLU A 218 -21.49 -4.46 6.16
CA GLU A 218 -22.91 -4.49 5.79
C GLU A 218 -23.16 -3.98 4.36
N ASN A 219 -22.43 -2.97 3.94
CA ASN A 219 -22.59 -2.29 2.66
C ASN A 219 -21.86 -2.96 1.48
N ILE A 220 -21.11 -4.03 1.70
CA ILE A 220 -20.44 -4.77 0.61
C ILE A 220 -21.50 -5.23 -0.40
N LEU A 221 -21.29 -4.87 -1.67
CA LEU A 221 -22.16 -5.25 -2.79
C LEU A 221 -21.77 -6.63 -3.32
N LEU A 222 -22.64 -7.61 -3.16
CA LEU A 222 -22.42 -9.01 -3.55
C LEU A 222 -22.89 -9.32 -4.98
N GLY A 223 -23.89 -8.61 -5.45
CA GLY A 223 -24.48 -8.84 -6.76
C GLY A 223 -25.77 -8.07 -6.99
N TYR A 224 -26.49 -8.46 -8.03
CA TYR A 224 -27.79 -7.88 -8.39
C TYR A 224 -28.84 -8.96 -8.54
N THR A 225 -30.04 -8.72 -8.00
CA THR A 225 -31.20 -9.61 -8.19
C THR A 225 -31.63 -9.60 -9.66
N VAL A 226 -32.56 -10.50 -10.03
CA VAL A 226 -33.12 -10.55 -11.39
C VAL A 226 -33.85 -9.26 -11.76
N GLU A 227 -34.41 -8.55 -10.78
CA GLU A 227 -35.03 -7.23 -10.94
C GLU A 227 -34.02 -6.08 -11.04
N GLY A 228 -32.71 -6.36 -10.91
CA GLY A 228 -31.64 -5.37 -10.97
C GLY A 228 -31.39 -4.61 -9.66
N LYS A 229 -31.97 -5.05 -8.54
CA LYS A 229 -31.71 -4.45 -7.22
C LYS A 229 -30.37 -4.92 -6.66
N PRO A 230 -29.59 -4.04 -5.99
CA PRO A 230 -28.37 -4.45 -5.31
C PRO A 230 -28.70 -5.46 -4.20
N PHE A 231 -27.83 -6.46 -4.04
CA PHE A 231 -27.85 -7.44 -2.96
C PHE A 231 -26.53 -7.34 -2.19
N THR A 232 -26.61 -7.08 -0.89
CA THR A 232 -25.47 -6.74 -0.04
C THR A 232 -25.25 -7.77 1.06
N VAL A 233 -24.14 -7.65 1.81
CA VAL A 233 -23.89 -8.46 3.01
C VAL A 233 -24.97 -8.23 4.08
N LYS A 234 -25.55 -7.02 4.15
CA LYS A 234 -26.70 -6.73 5.01
C LYS A 234 -27.91 -7.60 4.65
N ASP A 235 -28.23 -7.72 3.35
CA ASP A 235 -29.33 -8.54 2.86
C ASP A 235 -29.06 -10.04 3.13
N LEU A 236 -27.80 -10.45 3.06
CA LEU A 236 -27.38 -11.81 3.42
C LEU A 236 -27.49 -12.08 4.95
N GLY A 237 -27.47 -11.03 5.78
CA GLY A 237 -27.66 -11.11 7.23
C GLY A 237 -26.47 -11.61 8.03
N VAL A 238 -25.24 -11.51 7.52
CA VAL A 238 -24.05 -12.17 8.10
C VAL A 238 -22.96 -11.21 8.59
N ALA A 239 -23.17 -9.89 8.52
CA ALA A 239 -22.15 -8.89 8.84
C ALA A 239 -21.53 -9.07 10.23
N GLY A 240 -22.33 -9.42 11.24
CA GLY A 240 -21.83 -9.67 12.59
C GLY A 240 -20.79 -10.80 12.66
N ALA A 241 -21.06 -11.93 11.99
CA ALA A 241 -20.12 -13.04 11.94
C ALA A 241 -18.81 -12.69 11.24
N ILE A 242 -18.90 -11.89 10.17
CA ILE A 242 -17.71 -11.40 9.44
C ILE A 242 -16.90 -10.41 10.29
N THR A 243 -17.55 -9.53 11.03
CA THR A 243 -16.88 -8.60 11.96
C THR A 243 -16.12 -9.36 13.05
N VAL A 244 -16.71 -10.42 13.61
CA VAL A 244 -16.04 -11.29 14.61
C VAL A 244 -14.76 -11.92 14.07
N LEU A 245 -14.74 -12.37 12.80
CA LEU A 245 -13.54 -12.92 12.18
C LEU A 245 -12.39 -11.88 12.04
N LEU A 246 -12.72 -10.59 12.04
CA LEU A 246 -11.77 -9.50 11.88
C LEU A 246 -11.41 -8.80 13.19
N GLN A 247 -11.99 -9.19 14.32
CA GLN A 247 -11.87 -8.48 15.60
C GLN A 247 -10.40 -8.31 16.01
N ASP A 248 -9.65 -9.40 16.08
CA ASP A 248 -8.22 -9.33 16.44
C ASP A 248 -7.38 -8.67 15.35
N ALA A 249 -7.72 -8.92 14.08
CA ALA A 249 -7.02 -8.33 12.93
C ALA A 249 -7.19 -6.82 12.82
N PHE A 250 -8.18 -6.22 13.48
CA PHE A 250 -8.43 -4.78 13.42
C PHE A 250 -7.45 -3.96 14.27
N ALA A 251 -6.85 -4.54 15.31
CA ALA A 251 -5.82 -3.90 16.11
C ALA A 251 -4.45 -3.93 15.40
N PRO A 252 -3.71 -2.81 15.33
CA PRO A 252 -2.42 -2.75 14.66
C PRO A 252 -1.32 -3.50 15.41
N ASN A 253 -0.37 -4.05 14.67
CA ASN A 253 0.73 -4.83 15.19
C ASN A 253 1.93 -3.95 15.55
N LEU A 254 2.35 -3.97 16.80
CA LEU A 254 3.58 -3.38 17.30
C LEU A 254 4.72 -4.38 17.15
N VAL A 255 5.80 -3.94 16.52
CA VAL A 255 7.07 -4.65 16.34
C VAL A 255 8.23 -3.70 16.62
N GLN A 256 9.44 -4.14 16.39
CA GLN A 256 10.64 -3.33 16.58
C GLN A 256 11.52 -3.31 15.34
N THR A 257 12.40 -2.32 15.26
CA THR A 257 13.41 -2.23 14.21
C THR A 257 14.72 -2.90 14.66
N THR A 258 15.71 -2.93 13.76
CA THR A 258 17.08 -3.38 14.05
C THR A 258 17.79 -2.59 15.16
N GLU A 259 17.30 -1.40 15.50
CA GLU A 259 17.82 -0.57 16.60
C GLU A 259 16.85 -0.48 17.79
N ASN A 260 15.93 -1.45 17.91
CA ASN A 260 14.94 -1.57 18.99
C ASN A 260 14.03 -0.33 19.16
N THR A 261 13.74 0.37 18.08
CA THR A 261 12.70 1.41 18.04
C THR A 261 11.35 0.79 17.66
N ALA A 262 10.26 1.43 18.07
CA ALA A 262 8.91 0.94 17.77
C ALA A 262 8.55 1.10 16.29
N ALA A 263 7.84 0.14 15.76
CA ALA A 263 7.23 0.20 14.45
C ALA A 263 5.83 -0.45 14.47
N PHE A 264 4.91 0.08 13.68
CA PHE A 264 3.60 -0.53 13.45
C PHE A 264 3.54 -1.13 12.06
N VAL A 265 3.03 -2.36 11.97
CA VAL A 265 2.80 -3.06 10.69
C VAL A 265 1.36 -3.52 10.66
N HIS A 266 0.55 -3.02 9.70
CA HIS A 266 -0.86 -3.34 9.68
C HIS A 266 -1.52 -3.08 8.32
N GLY A 267 -2.22 -4.08 7.79
CA GLY A 267 -2.87 -4.03 6.47
C GLY A 267 -1.87 -4.03 5.31
N GLY A 268 -2.25 -4.62 4.19
CA GLY A 268 -1.35 -4.82 3.05
C GLY A 268 -1.99 -4.66 1.67
N PRO A 269 -2.84 -3.62 1.41
CA PRO A 269 -3.42 -3.45 0.09
C PRO A 269 -2.35 -3.05 -0.94
N PHE A 270 -2.42 -3.62 -2.17
CA PHE A 270 -1.48 -3.27 -3.23
C PHE A 270 -1.86 -1.94 -3.89
N ALA A 271 -0.86 -1.09 -4.19
CA ALA A 271 -1.11 0.24 -4.75
C ALA A 271 -1.46 0.25 -6.25
N ASN A 272 -1.21 -0.83 -6.99
CA ASN A 272 -1.56 -0.94 -8.41
C ASN A 272 -2.94 -1.55 -8.67
N ILE A 273 -3.60 -2.07 -7.62
CA ILE A 273 -4.94 -2.69 -7.71
C ILE A 273 -5.87 -2.27 -6.56
N ALA A 274 -5.35 -1.59 -5.53
CA ALA A 274 -6.05 -1.05 -4.37
C ALA A 274 -5.39 0.26 -3.94
N HIS A 275 -5.71 0.80 -2.74
CA HIS A 275 -5.21 2.12 -2.33
C HIS A 275 -3.77 2.14 -1.81
N GLY A 276 -3.15 0.99 -1.53
CA GLY A 276 -1.70 0.86 -1.35
C GLY A 276 -1.09 1.49 -0.11
N CYS A 277 -1.86 1.70 0.95
CA CYS A 277 -1.41 2.30 2.21
C CYS A 277 -1.73 1.39 3.39
N ASN A 278 -0.96 1.48 4.47
CA ASN A 278 -1.32 0.84 5.73
C ASN A 278 -2.62 1.43 6.30
N SER A 279 -3.14 0.83 7.37
CA SER A 279 -4.42 1.25 7.93
C SER A 279 -4.40 2.67 8.53
N ILE A 280 -5.57 3.31 8.57
CA ILE A 280 -5.80 4.56 9.28
C ILE A 280 -5.47 4.37 10.77
N ILE A 281 -5.92 3.27 11.34
CA ILE A 281 -5.72 2.91 12.75
C ILE A 281 -4.23 2.84 13.09
N ALA A 282 -3.40 2.12 12.30
CA ALA A 282 -1.96 2.03 12.56
C ALA A 282 -1.27 3.39 12.51
N THR A 283 -1.62 4.23 11.53
CA THR A 283 -1.05 5.59 11.43
C THR A 283 -1.47 6.46 12.62
N LYS A 284 -2.73 6.41 13.04
CA LYS A 284 -3.21 7.17 14.21
C LYS A 284 -2.63 6.65 15.52
N THR A 285 -2.49 5.34 15.68
CA THR A 285 -1.81 4.74 16.84
C THR A 285 -0.35 5.20 16.89
N ALA A 286 0.37 5.15 15.77
CA ALA A 286 1.74 5.65 15.71
C ALA A 286 1.81 7.14 16.07
N LEU A 287 0.91 8.00 15.57
CA LEU A 287 0.84 9.42 15.90
C LEU A 287 0.45 9.70 17.35
N THR A 288 -0.24 8.78 18.01
CA THR A 288 -0.54 8.90 19.43
C THR A 288 0.73 8.80 20.29
N PHE A 289 1.67 7.96 19.90
CA PHE A 289 2.84 7.62 20.70
C PHE A 289 4.17 8.18 20.16
N GLY A 290 4.22 8.57 18.89
CA GLY A 290 5.41 9.14 18.23
C GLY A 290 5.21 10.62 17.90
N GLU A 291 6.23 11.44 18.18
CA GLU A 291 6.28 12.84 17.76
C GLU A 291 6.43 12.98 16.23
N TYR A 292 7.23 12.08 15.64
CA TYR A 292 7.43 11.94 14.20
C TYR A 292 6.97 10.56 13.77
N VAL A 293 6.04 10.52 12.82
CA VAL A 293 5.54 9.26 12.27
C VAL A 293 5.83 9.20 10.79
N ILE A 294 6.60 8.19 10.40
CA ILE A 294 7.01 7.97 9.03
C ILE A 294 6.17 6.85 8.45
N THR A 295 5.43 7.14 7.39
CA THR A 295 4.63 6.13 6.68
C THR A 295 4.98 6.11 5.20
N GLU A 296 4.69 5.00 4.52
CA GLU A 296 4.94 4.88 3.09
C GLU A 296 3.65 4.64 2.29
N ALA A 297 3.69 5.03 1.03
CA ALA A 297 2.69 4.65 0.04
C ALA A 297 3.32 3.77 -1.05
N GLY A 298 2.56 2.80 -1.55
CA GLY A 298 3.07 1.79 -2.49
C GLY A 298 3.46 2.35 -3.85
N PHE A 299 4.52 1.82 -4.44
CA PHE A 299 5.04 2.19 -5.76
C PHE A 299 5.48 3.65 -5.88
N GLY A 300 5.27 4.28 -7.04
CA GLY A 300 5.61 5.68 -7.30
C GLY A 300 4.58 6.66 -6.72
N ALA A 301 4.96 7.92 -6.64
CA ALA A 301 4.13 8.97 -6.08
C ALA A 301 2.83 9.21 -6.88
N ASP A 302 2.85 8.90 -8.17
CA ASP A 302 1.67 8.94 -9.04
C ASP A 302 0.58 7.95 -8.65
N LEU A 303 0.95 6.80 -8.10
CA LEU A 303 0.00 5.77 -7.66
C LEU A 303 -0.25 5.80 -6.16
N GLY A 304 0.80 5.55 -5.38
CA GLY A 304 0.66 5.39 -3.93
C GLY A 304 0.38 6.68 -3.21
N ALA A 305 1.15 7.75 -3.47
CA ALA A 305 0.96 9.01 -2.76
C ALA A 305 -0.35 9.71 -3.17
N GLU A 306 -0.73 9.66 -4.44
CA GLU A 306 -2.05 10.16 -4.88
C GLU A 306 -3.17 9.52 -4.06
N LYS A 307 -3.20 8.18 -3.95
CA LYS A 307 -4.22 7.46 -3.18
C LYS A 307 -4.12 7.68 -1.67
N PHE A 308 -2.90 7.87 -1.17
CA PHE A 308 -2.69 8.24 0.23
C PHE A 308 -3.41 9.56 0.55
N PHE A 309 -3.30 10.57 -0.34
CA PHE A 309 -3.97 11.85 -0.15
C PHE A 309 -5.47 11.76 -0.48
N ASP A 310 -5.82 11.37 -1.69
CA ASP A 310 -7.19 11.41 -2.20
C ASP A 310 -8.13 10.37 -1.58
N ILE A 311 -7.59 9.29 -1.00
CA ILE A 311 -8.40 8.26 -0.34
C ILE A 311 -8.17 8.26 1.16
N LYS A 312 -6.96 7.92 1.63
CA LYS A 312 -6.70 7.71 3.05
C LYS A 312 -6.79 9.02 3.86
N CYS A 313 -6.11 10.08 3.44
CA CYS A 313 -6.15 11.36 4.15
C CYS A 313 -7.54 12.01 4.05
N ARG A 314 -8.19 11.97 2.89
CA ARG A 314 -9.56 12.46 2.70
C ARG A 314 -10.53 11.81 3.70
N LYS A 315 -10.46 10.48 3.88
CA LYS A 315 -11.36 9.76 4.79
C LYS A 315 -11.00 9.92 6.27
N SER A 316 -9.73 10.11 6.59
CA SER A 316 -9.23 10.12 7.98
C SER A 316 -9.00 11.50 8.57
N GLY A 317 -8.91 12.53 7.73
CA GLY A 317 -8.52 13.89 8.15
C GLY A 317 -7.03 14.04 8.46
N LEU A 318 -6.20 13.03 8.18
CA LEU A 318 -4.75 13.10 8.37
C LEU A 318 -4.12 14.19 7.48
N GLN A 319 -3.16 14.94 8.04
CA GLN A 319 -2.48 16.05 7.38
C GLN A 319 -0.96 15.83 7.44
N PRO A 320 -0.33 15.28 6.41
CA PRO A 320 1.13 15.15 6.38
C PRO A 320 1.82 16.51 6.43
N LYS A 321 2.89 16.59 7.23
CA LYS A 321 3.71 17.82 7.37
C LYS A 321 4.80 17.90 6.33
N LEU A 322 5.14 16.78 5.70
CA LEU A 322 6.22 16.66 4.72
C LEU A 322 6.02 15.43 3.85
N THR A 323 6.41 15.51 2.58
CA THR A 323 6.51 14.37 1.67
C THR A 323 7.95 14.19 1.20
N ILE A 324 8.46 12.96 1.31
CA ILE A 324 9.78 12.58 0.84
C ILE A 324 9.65 11.77 -0.44
N VAL A 325 10.31 12.22 -1.50
CA VAL A 325 10.41 11.48 -2.77
C VAL A 325 11.76 10.77 -2.83
N VAL A 326 11.74 9.45 -2.77
CA VAL A 326 12.95 8.64 -2.88
C VAL A 326 13.37 8.53 -4.34
N ALA A 327 14.63 8.82 -4.61
CA ALA A 327 15.28 8.65 -5.90
C ALA A 327 16.55 7.81 -5.78
N THR A 328 16.94 7.15 -6.87
CA THR A 328 18.20 6.39 -6.98
C THR A 328 18.85 6.67 -8.33
N ALA A 329 20.18 6.64 -8.40
CA ALA A 329 20.89 6.79 -9.68
C ALA A 329 20.42 5.73 -10.71
N GLN A 330 20.28 4.47 -10.29
CA GLN A 330 19.82 3.39 -11.16
C GLN A 330 18.42 3.64 -11.70
N GLY A 331 17.49 4.10 -10.85
CA GLY A 331 16.12 4.43 -11.25
C GLY A 331 16.09 5.57 -12.27
N LEU A 332 16.81 6.66 -12.00
CA LEU A 332 16.89 7.81 -12.91
C LEU A 332 17.53 7.42 -14.24
N LYS A 333 18.64 6.68 -14.24
CA LYS A 333 19.29 6.19 -15.47
C LYS A 333 18.35 5.33 -16.31
N MET A 334 17.58 4.43 -15.69
CA MET A 334 16.60 3.62 -16.39
C MET A 334 15.51 4.49 -17.03
N HIS A 335 15.00 5.50 -16.33
CA HIS A 335 14.05 6.47 -16.87
C HIS A 335 14.66 7.33 -17.99
N GLY A 336 15.97 7.55 -17.97
CA GLY A 336 16.72 8.20 -19.04
C GLY A 336 17.03 7.30 -20.24
N GLY A 337 16.54 6.04 -20.26
CA GLY A 337 16.67 5.11 -21.37
C GLY A 337 17.91 4.22 -21.32
N VAL A 338 18.63 4.19 -20.17
CA VAL A 338 19.76 3.25 -19.98
C VAL A 338 19.22 1.84 -19.78
N ALA A 339 19.83 0.87 -20.47
CA ALA A 339 19.43 -0.53 -20.38
C ALA A 339 19.67 -1.09 -18.97
N VAL A 340 18.81 -2.04 -18.54
CA VAL A 340 18.83 -2.59 -17.17
C VAL A 340 20.19 -3.21 -16.80
N GLU A 341 20.88 -3.82 -17.74
CA GLU A 341 22.23 -4.40 -17.59
C GLU A 341 23.32 -3.35 -17.38
N ASP A 342 23.10 -2.10 -17.78
CA ASP A 342 24.07 -1.01 -17.71
C ASP A 342 23.77 0.04 -16.63
N ILE A 343 22.60 0.00 -15.97
CA ILE A 343 22.19 1.02 -14.98
C ILE A 343 23.12 1.13 -13.77
N LYS A 344 23.92 0.12 -13.50
CA LYS A 344 24.94 0.13 -12.42
C LYS A 344 26.23 0.82 -12.83
N LYS A 345 26.44 1.08 -14.13
CA LYS A 345 27.60 1.80 -14.63
C LYS A 345 27.33 3.31 -14.60
N PRO A 346 28.35 4.17 -14.45
CA PRO A 346 28.19 5.62 -14.59
C PRO A 346 27.60 5.98 -15.95
N ASN A 347 26.57 6.83 -15.96
CA ASN A 347 25.94 7.34 -17.17
C ASN A 347 25.21 8.66 -16.88
N SER A 348 25.98 9.75 -16.89
CA SER A 348 25.48 11.09 -16.58
C SER A 348 24.41 11.58 -17.58
N GLU A 349 24.53 11.23 -18.88
CA GLU A 349 23.53 11.61 -19.89
C GLU A 349 22.19 10.94 -19.63
N GLY A 350 22.19 9.64 -19.36
CA GLY A 350 20.98 8.90 -19.00
C GLY A 350 20.36 9.42 -17.69
N LEU A 351 21.19 9.70 -16.68
CA LEU A 351 20.72 10.26 -15.42
C LEU A 351 20.04 11.60 -15.63
N MET A 352 20.67 12.53 -16.38
CA MET A 352 20.09 13.85 -16.68
C MET A 352 18.74 13.76 -17.41
N LYS A 353 18.61 12.86 -18.37
CA LYS A 353 17.32 12.64 -19.06
C LYS A 353 16.26 12.10 -18.10
N GLY A 354 16.66 11.25 -17.15
CA GLY A 354 15.77 10.65 -16.17
C GLY A 354 15.25 11.60 -15.10
N LEU A 355 15.92 12.75 -14.88
CA LEU A 355 15.48 13.78 -13.92
C LEU A 355 14.06 14.28 -14.21
N ALA A 356 13.62 14.27 -15.46
CA ALA A 356 12.25 14.63 -15.81
C ALA A 356 11.19 13.76 -15.09
N ASN A 357 11.50 12.49 -14.78
CA ASN A 357 10.61 11.63 -13.97
C ASN A 357 10.55 12.14 -12.52
N LEU A 358 11.67 12.51 -11.93
CA LEU A 358 11.74 13.11 -10.60
C LEU A 358 10.96 14.42 -10.54
N ASP A 359 11.15 15.30 -11.53
CA ASP A 359 10.47 16.60 -11.63
C ASP A 359 8.95 16.44 -11.64
N LYS A 360 8.44 15.48 -12.43
CA LYS A 360 6.99 15.24 -12.49
C LYS A 360 6.44 14.75 -11.15
N HIS A 361 7.17 13.89 -10.43
CA HIS A 361 6.76 13.45 -9.11
C HIS A 361 6.80 14.58 -8.07
N ILE A 362 7.83 15.44 -8.09
CA ILE A 362 7.91 16.61 -7.22
C ILE A 362 6.72 17.55 -7.49
N GLN A 363 6.45 17.87 -8.75
CA GLN A 363 5.34 18.74 -9.15
C GLN A 363 4.00 18.16 -8.72
N ASN A 364 3.80 16.84 -8.88
CA ASN A 364 2.59 16.17 -8.43
C ASN A 364 2.41 16.32 -6.91
N MET A 365 3.46 16.11 -6.10
CA MET A 365 3.35 16.27 -4.65
C MET A 365 3.09 17.72 -4.24
N GLN A 366 3.73 18.67 -4.89
CA GLN A 366 3.49 20.09 -4.66
C GLN A 366 2.06 20.51 -5.00
N SER A 367 1.43 19.91 -6.02
CA SER A 367 0.02 20.17 -6.35
C SER A 367 -0.95 19.74 -5.26
N PHE A 368 -0.58 18.77 -4.41
CA PHE A 368 -1.32 18.41 -3.20
C PHE A 368 -1.04 19.35 -1.99
N GLY A 369 -0.28 20.44 -2.19
CA GLY A 369 0.10 21.36 -1.13
C GLY A 369 1.30 20.90 -0.29
N GLN A 370 2.00 19.83 -0.72
CA GLN A 370 3.10 19.27 0.04
C GLN A 370 4.40 20.03 -0.12
N THR A 371 5.10 20.24 1.00
CA THR A 371 6.53 20.50 0.98
C THR A 371 7.27 19.21 0.68
N VAL A 372 8.24 19.26 -0.23
CA VAL A 372 8.93 18.07 -0.75
C VAL A 372 10.41 18.12 -0.42
N ILE A 373 10.93 16.97 0.01
CA ILE A 373 12.36 16.65 0.10
C ILE A 373 12.65 15.46 -0.80
N VAL A 374 13.80 15.46 -1.46
CA VAL A 374 14.34 14.32 -2.19
C VAL A 374 15.31 13.57 -1.28
N ALA A 375 15.02 12.30 -1.00
CA ALA A 375 15.96 11.38 -0.36
C ALA A 375 16.64 10.54 -1.45
N PHE A 376 17.93 10.75 -1.63
CA PHE A 376 18.72 9.97 -2.56
C PHE A 376 19.18 8.68 -1.86
N ASN A 377 18.56 7.55 -2.19
CA ASN A 377 18.89 6.26 -1.59
C ASN A 377 20.12 5.67 -2.28
N ARG A 378 21.25 5.69 -1.57
CA ARG A 378 22.56 5.26 -2.10
C ARG A 378 22.66 3.75 -2.27
N TYR A 379 23.32 3.36 -3.36
CA TYR A 379 23.83 2.01 -3.58
C TYR A 379 25.36 2.03 -3.64
N ALA A 380 25.99 0.92 -3.26
CA ALA A 380 27.45 0.81 -3.17
C ALA A 380 28.23 1.13 -4.45
N GLY A 381 27.57 1.14 -5.59
CA GLY A 381 28.16 1.46 -6.91
C GLY A 381 27.87 2.88 -7.41
N ASP A 382 27.19 3.71 -6.63
CA ASP A 382 26.87 5.07 -7.06
C ASP A 382 28.12 5.96 -7.01
N VAL A 383 28.31 6.79 -8.03
CA VAL A 383 29.48 7.67 -8.14
C VAL A 383 29.14 9.09 -7.68
N PRO A 384 30.08 9.78 -7.00
CA PRO A 384 29.84 11.09 -6.40
C PRO A 384 29.34 12.14 -7.42
N GLU A 385 29.81 12.08 -8.66
CA GLU A 385 29.45 13.03 -9.71
C GLU A 385 27.97 12.93 -10.08
N GLU A 386 27.40 11.71 -10.13
CA GLU A 386 25.97 11.49 -10.39
C GLU A 386 25.11 11.95 -9.22
N ILE A 387 25.57 11.75 -7.98
CA ILE A 387 24.87 12.23 -6.77
C ILE A 387 24.83 13.75 -6.76
N GLU A 388 25.98 14.41 -7.02
CA GLU A 388 26.07 15.87 -7.04
C GLU A 388 25.20 16.48 -8.16
N MET A 389 25.05 15.80 -9.31
CA MET A 389 24.15 16.23 -10.37
C MET A 389 22.69 16.27 -9.90
N VAL A 390 22.22 15.23 -9.17
CA VAL A 390 20.85 15.19 -8.64
C VAL A 390 20.67 16.26 -7.56
N LYS A 391 21.66 16.45 -6.68
CA LYS A 391 21.65 17.46 -5.64
C LYS A 391 21.52 18.87 -6.24
N ASN A 392 22.40 19.23 -7.18
CA ASN A 392 22.37 20.52 -7.86
C ASN A 392 21.04 20.76 -8.58
N HIS A 393 20.45 19.71 -9.15
CA HIS A 393 19.13 19.81 -9.78
C HIS A 393 18.03 20.11 -8.76
N CYS A 394 18.04 19.44 -7.61
CA CYS A 394 17.09 19.71 -6.52
C CYS A 394 17.24 21.14 -5.98
N GLU A 395 18.47 21.62 -5.81
CA GLU A 395 18.75 22.99 -5.39
C GLU A 395 18.19 24.03 -6.39
N GLN A 396 18.33 23.79 -7.70
CA GLN A 396 17.74 24.64 -8.75
C GLN A 396 16.21 24.69 -8.70
N LEU A 397 15.58 23.58 -8.27
CA LEU A 397 14.12 23.50 -8.06
C LEU A 397 13.69 24.09 -6.71
N GLY A 398 14.61 24.47 -5.83
CA GLY A 398 14.30 24.91 -4.47
C GLY A 398 13.76 23.79 -3.58
N VAL A 399 14.15 22.54 -3.86
CA VAL A 399 13.71 21.34 -3.13
C VAL A 399 14.87 20.82 -2.28
N GLY A 400 14.58 20.46 -1.02
CA GLY A 400 15.58 19.89 -0.12
C GLY A 400 16.10 18.55 -0.65
N PHE A 401 17.40 18.31 -0.45
CA PHE A 401 18.07 17.07 -0.86
C PHE A 401 18.92 16.55 0.29
N ALA A 402 18.84 15.23 0.55
CA ALA A 402 19.77 14.53 1.43
C ALA A 402 20.07 13.13 0.89
N GLU A 403 21.32 12.69 1.07
CA GLU A 403 21.71 11.31 0.85
C GLU A 403 21.16 10.42 1.99
N ASN A 404 20.86 9.18 1.65
CA ASN A 404 20.44 8.17 2.62
C ASN A 404 21.27 6.90 2.42
N ASP A 405 22.11 6.58 3.38
CA ASP A 405 22.93 5.37 3.43
C ASP A 405 22.52 4.44 4.60
N ALA A 406 21.26 4.54 5.01
CA ALA A 406 20.75 3.78 6.15
C ALA A 406 20.78 2.25 5.93
N TYR A 407 20.74 1.78 4.69
CA TYR A 407 20.91 0.35 4.39
C TYR A 407 22.22 -0.21 4.98
N ALA A 408 23.32 0.52 4.84
CA ALA A 408 24.63 0.11 5.31
C ALA A 408 24.89 0.53 6.77
N ALA A 409 24.43 1.69 7.20
CA ALA A 409 24.83 2.33 8.45
C ALA A 409 23.69 2.53 9.47
N GLY A 410 22.46 2.06 9.18
CA GLY A 410 21.33 2.24 10.11
C GLY A 410 20.97 3.70 10.33
N GLY A 411 20.62 4.08 11.57
CA GLY A 411 20.22 5.44 11.92
C GLY A 411 21.28 6.49 11.64
N GLU A 412 22.56 6.19 11.83
CA GLU A 412 23.66 7.09 11.50
C GLU A 412 23.67 7.47 10.02
N GLY A 413 23.42 6.48 9.12
CA GLY A 413 23.36 6.71 7.66
C GLY A 413 22.17 7.53 7.17
N ALA A 414 21.19 7.81 8.04
CA ALA A 414 20.05 8.67 7.77
C ALA A 414 20.04 9.96 8.61
N ALA A 415 21.10 10.27 9.36
CA ALA A 415 21.15 11.41 10.27
C ALA A 415 20.97 12.75 9.52
N ASP A 416 21.65 12.93 8.39
CA ASP A 416 21.52 14.16 7.57
C ASP A 416 20.11 14.34 7.03
N LEU A 417 19.49 13.26 6.55
CA LEU A 417 18.08 13.27 6.13
C LEU A 417 17.15 13.62 7.31
N ALA A 418 17.42 13.07 8.50
CA ALA A 418 16.65 13.35 9.69
C ALA A 418 16.75 14.82 10.12
N HIS A 419 17.95 15.41 10.11
CA HIS A 419 18.14 16.84 10.37
C HIS A 419 17.38 17.70 9.36
N LEU A 420 17.50 17.40 8.07
CA LEU A 420 16.79 18.13 7.01
C LEU A 420 15.27 18.04 7.19
N VAL A 421 14.74 16.88 7.58
CA VAL A 421 13.31 16.68 7.86
C VAL A 421 12.84 17.56 9.01
N VAL A 422 13.53 17.54 10.16
CA VAL A 422 13.19 18.38 11.32
C VAL A 422 13.22 19.85 10.95
N ASP A 423 14.32 20.30 10.34
CA ASP A 423 14.49 21.69 9.90
C ASP A 423 13.40 22.14 8.92
N THR A 424 13.00 21.27 7.99
CA THR A 424 11.97 21.60 7.01
C THR A 424 10.60 21.68 7.65
N ILE A 425 10.24 20.76 8.54
CA ILE A 425 8.95 20.79 9.26
C ILE A 425 8.86 22.05 10.13
N ASP A 426 9.94 22.45 10.81
CA ASP A 426 9.96 23.62 11.67
C ASP A 426 9.85 24.94 10.88
N LYS A 427 10.46 25.01 9.71
CA LYS A 427 10.57 26.26 8.92
C LYS A 427 9.52 26.40 7.82
N ASN A 428 9.15 25.28 7.18
CA ASN A 428 8.29 25.25 6.00
C ASN A 428 7.49 23.95 5.90
N PRO A 429 6.60 23.65 6.86
CA PRO A 429 5.74 22.47 6.78
C PRO A 429 4.78 22.55 5.59
N SER A 430 4.27 21.40 5.16
CA SER A 430 3.26 21.32 4.11
C SER A 430 2.02 22.17 4.46
N LYS A 431 1.43 22.74 3.41
CA LYS A 431 0.13 23.44 3.49
C LYS A 431 -0.99 22.41 3.73
N PRO A 432 -2.21 22.87 4.13
CA PRO A 432 -3.38 22.00 4.13
C PRO A 432 -3.54 21.27 2.80
N LEU A 433 -3.89 20.00 2.86
CA LEU A 433 -4.02 19.15 1.67
C LEU A 433 -4.98 19.76 0.65
N GLN A 434 -4.55 19.77 -0.59
CA GLN A 434 -5.36 20.00 -1.78
C GLN A 434 -5.57 18.65 -2.46
N PHE A 435 -6.80 18.32 -2.78
CA PHE A 435 -7.11 17.05 -3.42
C PHE A 435 -7.13 17.20 -4.94
N ALA A 436 -6.88 16.11 -5.66
CA ALA A 436 -6.88 16.13 -7.12
C ALA A 436 -8.28 16.39 -7.72
N TYR A 437 -9.32 16.11 -6.94
CA TYR A 437 -10.73 16.28 -7.33
C TYR A 437 -11.59 16.59 -6.11
N ASP A 438 -12.80 17.14 -6.35
CA ASP A 438 -13.80 17.43 -5.33
C ASP A 438 -14.73 16.23 -5.09
N ASP A 439 -15.35 16.16 -3.90
CA ASP A 439 -16.31 15.11 -3.57
C ASP A 439 -17.56 15.15 -4.46
N GLU A 440 -17.94 16.36 -4.92
CA GLU A 440 -19.11 16.60 -5.76
C GLU A 440 -18.88 16.28 -7.24
N ASP A 441 -17.63 16.07 -7.67
CA ASP A 441 -17.34 15.64 -9.04
C ASP A 441 -17.96 14.26 -9.29
N THR A 442 -18.41 14.02 -10.51
CA THR A 442 -18.82 12.68 -10.96
C THR A 442 -17.63 11.72 -10.96
N THR A 443 -17.89 10.44 -10.88
CA THR A 443 -16.81 9.42 -10.94
C THR A 443 -15.96 9.57 -12.21
N GLU A 444 -16.59 9.90 -13.34
CA GLU A 444 -15.90 10.14 -14.62
C GLU A 444 -14.97 11.34 -14.53
N GLU A 445 -15.45 12.49 -14.00
CA GLU A 445 -14.63 13.69 -13.79
C GLU A 445 -13.46 13.45 -12.83
N LYS A 446 -13.67 12.71 -11.73
CA LYS A 446 -12.59 12.33 -10.79
C LYS A 446 -11.49 11.56 -11.49
N ILE A 447 -11.85 10.54 -12.29
CA ILE A 447 -10.90 9.73 -13.06
C ILE A 447 -10.16 10.62 -14.08
N GLU A 448 -10.86 11.50 -14.78
CA GLU A 448 -10.26 12.43 -15.73
C GLU A 448 -9.27 13.40 -15.08
N LYS A 449 -9.63 13.98 -13.94
CA LYS A 449 -8.76 14.90 -13.19
C LYS A 449 -7.45 14.20 -12.75
N VAL A 450 -7.54 12.99 -12.21
CA VAL A 450 -6.34 12.20 -11.85
C VAL A 450 -5.50 11.87 -13.08
N ALA A 451 -6.12 11.34 -14.14
CA ALA A 451 -5.42 10.96 -15.36
C ALA A 451 -4.70 12.14 -16.04
N LYS A 452 -5.37 13.29 -16.14
CA LYS A 452 -4.80 14.49 -16.79
C LYS A 452 -3.77 15.19 -15.92
N ASN A 453 -4.10 15.46 -14.65
CA ASN A 453 -3.27 16.30 -13.78
C ASN A 453 -2.08 15.53 -13.19
N ILE A 454 -2.30 14.30 -12.72
CA ILE A 454 -1.27 13.49 -12.07
C ILE A 454 -0.45 12.70 -13.10
N TYR A 455 -1.12 12.03 -14.06
CA TYR A 455 -0.42 11.17 -15.03
C TYR A 455 0.00 11.93 -16.30
N GLY A 456 -0.63 13.05 -16.64
CA GLY A 456 -0.33 13.81 -17.85
C GLY A 456 -0.96 13.24 -19.11
N ALA A 457 -2.08 12.51 -19.00
CA ALA A 457 -2.83 12.01 -20.14
C ALA A 457 -3.40 13.14 -21.00
N ALA A 458 -3.39 12.98 -22.32
CA ALA A 458 -4.00 13.93 -23.26
C ALA A 458 -5.52 13.76 -23.32
N SER A 459 -5.99 12.52 -23.20
CA SER A 459 -7.42 12.18 -23.23
C SER A 459 -7.69 11.00 -22.29
N VAL A 460 -8.97 10.81 -21.94
CA VAL A 460 -9.47 9.66 -21.20
C VAL A 460 -10.59 9.02 -21.98
N SER A 461 -10.55 7.70 -22.09
CA SER A 461 -11.60 6.93 -22.76
C SER A 461 -12.10 5.80 -21.85
N PHE A 462 -13.38 5.45 -22.02
CA PHE A 462 -14.05 4.42 -21.23
C PHE A 462 -14.54 3.29 -22.13
N GLY A 463 -14.14 2.07 -21.83
CA GLY A 463 -14.65 0.87 -22.47
C GLY A 463 -16.14 0.63 -22.17
N ALA A 464 -16.78 -0.26 -22.91
CA ALA A 464 -18.23 -0.54 -22.76
C ALA A 464 -18.58 -1.02 -21.34
N ALA A 465 -17.73 -1.89 -20.72
CA ALA A 465 -17.92 -2.35 -19.36
C ALA A 465 -17.83 -1.20 -18.35
N ALA A 466 -16.81 -0.33 -18.50
CA ALA A 466 -16.66 0.85 -17.65
C ALA A 466 -17.85 1.81 -17.74
N LYS A 467 -18.34 2.10 -18.95
CA LYS A 467 -19.51 2.96 -19.16
C LYS A 467 -20.76 2.41 -18.47
N LYS A 468 -21.01 1.10 -18.58
CA LYS A 468 -22.12 0.45 -17.87
C LYS A 468 -21.99 0.63 -16.35
N LYS A 469 -20.79 0.47 -15.79
CA LYS A 469 -20.55 0.63 -14.34
C LYS A 469 -20.67 2.09 -13.90
N LEU A 470 -20.23 3.07 -14.70
CA LEU A 470 -20.43 4.50 -14.42
C LEU A 470 -21.92 4.84 -14.29
N GLN A 471 -22.77 4.32 -15.20
CA GLN A 471 -24.20 4.50 -15.08
C GLN A 471 -24.77 3.88 -13.80
N MET A 472 -24.32 2.67 -13.43
CA MET A 472 -24.71 2.00 -12.19
C MET A 472 -24.30 2.78 -10.94
N ILE A 473 -23.09 3.35 -10.90
CA ILE A 473 -22.59 4.19 -9.81
C ILE A 473 -23.53 5.39 -9.59
N LYS A 474 -23.93 6.04 -10.67
CA LYS A 474 -24.86 7.16 -10.64
C LYS A 474 -26.25 6.75 -10.10
N GLU A 475 -26.79 5.64 -10.59
CA GLU A 475 -28.09 5.10 -10.16
C GLU A 475 -28.09 4.69 -8.67
N LEU A 476 -26.94 4.20 -8.15
CA LEU A 476 -26.75 3.81 -6.75
C LEU A 476 -26.40 4.99 -5.84
N GLY A 477 -26.13 6.18 -6.39
CA GLY A 477 -25.73 7.35 -5.61
C GLY A 477 -24.31 7.28 -5.04
N PHE A 478 -23.41 6.52 -5.68
CA PHE A 478 -22.03 6.31 -5.24
C PHE A 478 -21.01 7.27 -5.87
N GLU A 479 -21.46 8.30 -6.58
CA GLU A 479 -20.58 9.27 -7.24
C GLU A 479 -19.66 10.01 -6.25
N ARG A 480 -20.06 10.14 -4.97
CA ARG A 480 -19.21 10.73 -3.92
C ARG A 480 -18.02 9.88 -3.48
N PHE A 481 -18.00 8.61 -3.83
CA PHE A 481 -16.86 7.76 -3.47
C PHE A 481 -15.58 8.23 -4.16
N PRO A 482 -14.42 8.22 -3.48
CA PRO A 482 -13.14 8.49 -4.11
C PRO A 482 -12.81 7.41 -5.15
N VAL A 483 -12.01 7.79 -6.14
CA VAL A 483 -11.55 6.88 -7.18
C VAL A 483 -10.16 6.33 -6.86
N CYS A 484 -9.99 5.06 -7.13
CA CYS A 484 -8.73 4.33 -6.97
C CYS A 484 -8.30 3.83 -8.35
N ILE A 485 -7.30 4.45 -8.94
CA ILE A 485 -6.83 4.05 -10.27
C ILE A 485 -5.94 2.80 -10.17
N ALA A 486 -6.37 1.71 -10.81
CA ALA A 486 -5.59 0.50 -10.97
C ALA A 486 -4.90 0.49 -12.34
N LYS A 487 -3.58 0.64 -12.34
CA LYS A 487 -2.75 0.67 -13.57
C LYS A 487 -1.36 0.07 -13.33
N THR A 488 -0.56 -0.05 -14.38
CA THR A 488 0.84 -0.43 -14.24
C THR A 488 1.59 0.55 -13.34
N GLN A 489 2.46 0.02 -12.50
CA GLN A 489 3.34 0.81 -11.63
C GLN A 489 4.59 1.35 -12.32
N PHE A 490 4.89 0.91 -13.54
CA PHE A 490 6.15 1.20 -14.23
C PHE A 490 6.11 2.41 -15.18
N SER A 491 4.98 3.08 -15.28
CA SER A 491 4.78 4.24 -16.15
C SER A 491 3.68 5.15 -15.61
N PHE A 492 3.72 6.43 -15.94
CA PHE A 492 2.56 7.32 -15.76
C PHE A 492 1.37 6.91 -16.63
N SER A 493 1.64 6.28 -17.79
CA SER A 493 0.60 5.77 -18.70
C SER A 493 0.09 4.38 -18.30
N THR A 494 -0.75 3.81 -19.13
CA THR A 494 -1.19 2.40 -19.02
C THR A 494 -0.24 1.40 -19.71
N ASP A 495 0.77 1.88 -20.44
CA ASP A 495 1.80 1.07 -21.09
C ASP A 495 3.07 1.02 -20.23
N PRO A 496 3.46 -0.16 -19.67
CA PRO A 496 4.64 -0.30 -18.85
C PRO A 496 5.98 -0.06 -19.56
N LYS A 497 5.97 0.09 -20.88
CA LYS A 497 7.17 0.35 -21.71
C LYS A 497 7.44 1.83 -21.92
N LEU A 498 6.49 2.71 -21.63
CA LEU A 498 6.67 4.15 -21.73
C LEU A 498 7.33 4.70 -20.47
N TYR A 499 8.65 4.69 -20.46
CA TYR A 499 9.46 5.17 -19.34
C TYR A 499 9.46 6.70 -19.22
N CYS A 500 10.02 7.21 -18.13
CA CYS A 500 10.19 8.62 -17.79
C CYS A 500 8.83 9.34 -17.66
N VAL A 501 8.57 10.34 -18.49
CA VAL A 501 7.30 11.07 -18.54
C VAL A 501 6.63 10.78 -19.87
N ALA A 502 5.62 9.92 -19.85
CA ALA A 502 4.80 9.66 -21.02
C ALA A 502 4.04 10.93 -21.44
N LYS A 503 3.92 11.19 -22.75
CA LYS A 503 3.22 12.36 -23.31
C LYS A 503 2.26 11.93 -24.39
N GLY A 504 1.14 12.66 -24.54
CA GLY A 504 0.19 12.51 -25.67
C GLY A 504 -0.56 11.19 -25.69
N PHE A 505 -0.67 10.47 -24.57
CA PHE A 505 -1.36 9.19 -24.50
C PHE A 505 -2.83 9.34 -24.11
N ASP A 506 -3.65 8.40 -24.59
CA ASP A 506 -5.01 8.19 -24.12
C ASP A 506 -5.00 7.29 -22.88
N PHE A 507 -5.72 7.69 -21.84
CA PHE A 507 -5.88 6.89 -20.63
C PHE A 507 -7.18 6.09 -20.74
N ASN A 508 -7.05 4.83 -21.15
CA ASN A 508 -8.20 3.94 -21.35
C ASN A 508 -8.59 3.22 -20.06
N VAL A 509 -9.78 3.50 -19.55
CA VAL A 509 -10.42 2.77 -18.44
C VAL A 509 -11.22 1.61 -19.03
N ARG A 510 -10.71 0.40 -18.86
CA ARG A 510 -11.30 -0.82 -19.41
C ARG A 510 -12.55 -1.25 -18.64
N ASP A 511 -12.48 -1.20 -17.32
CA ASP A 511 -13.53 -1.68 -16.42
C ASP A 511 -13.50 -0.90 -15.08
N ILE A 512 -14.55 -1.05 -14.28
CA ILE A 512 -14.69 -0.45 -12.96
C ILE A 512 -15.17 -1.51 -11.97
N VAL A 513 -14.60 -1.51 -10.76
CA VAL A 513 -15.08 -2.31 -9.63
C VAL A 513 -15.65 -1.37 -8.58
N ILE A 514 -16.86 -1.68 -8.11
CA ILE A 514 -17.56 -0.91 -7.09
C ILE A 514 -17.32 -1.58 -5.74
N ASN A 515 -16.43 -1.01 -4.92
CA ASN A 515 -16.19 -1.45 -3.55
C ASN A 515 -17.07 -0.61 -2.61
N ALA A 516 -18.36 -0.97 -2.54
CA ALA A 516 -19.36 -0.17 -1.84
C ALA A 516 -19.14 -0.14 -0.31
N GLY A 517 -18.65 -1.21 0.28
CA GLY A 517 -18.30 -1.27 1.70
C GLY A 517 -17.04 -0.45 2.01
N ALA A 518 -16.03 -0.50 1.16
CA ALA A 518 -14.84 0.36 1.29
C ALA A 518 -15.14 1.82 0.95
N GLU A 519 -16.31 2.09 0.35
CA GLU A 519 -16.70 3.42 -0.19
C GLU A 519 -15.64 3.93 -1.17
N MET A 520 -15.31 3.13 -2.18
CA MET A 520 -14.24 3.40 -3.13
C MET A 520 -14.57 2.80 -4.50
N ILE A 521 -14.31 3.56 -5.55
CA ILE A 521 -14.47 3.11 -6.94
C ILE A 521 -13.09 2.78 -7.51
N VAL A 522 -12.90 1.53 -7.96
CA VAL A 522 -11.63 1.09 -8.56
C VAL A 522 -11.74 1.14 -10.08
N ALA A 523 -11.05 2.09 -10.71
CA ALA A 523 -10.98 2.23 -12.17
C ALA A 523 -9.82 1.41 -12.71
N ILE A 524 -10.12 0.37 -13.50
CA ILE A 524 -9.13 -0.55 -14.06
C ILE A 524 -8.67 -0.04 -15.42
N ALA A 525 -7.41 0.38 -15.50
CA ALA A 525 -6.78 0.89 -16.71
C ALA A 525 -5.65 -0.03 -17.19
N GLY A 526 -5.64 -0.31 -18.50
CA GLY A 526 -4.67 -1.22 -19.09
C GLY A 526 -4.88 -2.69 -18.67
N ASN A 527 -3.80 -3.47 -18.72
CA ASN A 527 -3.82 -4.94 -18.49
C ASN A 527 -3.43 -5.32 -17.05
N ILE A 528 -4.12 -4.76 -16.07
CA ILE A 528 -3.92 -5.12 -14.67
C ILE A 528 -4.67 -6.40 -14.30
N MET A 529 -4.02 -7.27 -13.54
CA MET A 529 -4.58 -8.53 -13.03
C MET A 529 -4.67 -8.48 -11.50
N ARG A 530 -5.84 -8.84 -10.97
CA ARG A 530 -6.09 -8.93 -9.53
C ARG A 530 -5.62 -10.25 -8.91
N MET A 531 -5.29 -11.25 -9.74
CA MET A 531 -4.60 -12.47 -9.36
C MET A 531 -3.29 -12.57 -10.16
N PRO A 532 -2.14 -12.20 -9.55
CA PRO A 532 -0.84 -12.30 -10.20
C PRO A 532 -0.46 -13.75 -10.53
N GLY A 533 0.38 -13.96 -11.54
CA GLY A 533 0.98 -15.26 -11.80
C GLY A 533 2.40 -15.36 -11.23
N LEU A 534 2.85 -16.57 -10.95
CA LEU A 534 4.24 -16.83 -10.60
C LEU A 534 5.17 -16.54 -11.78
N PRO A 535 6.41 -16.06 -11.53
CA PRO A 535 7.44 -15.91 -12.54
C PRO A 535 8.02 -17.28 -12.97
N LYS A 536 8.91 -17.27 -13.97
CA LYS A 536 9.60 -18.48 -14.42
C LYS A 536 10.45 -19.13 -13.31
N VAL A 537 11.08 -18.29 -12.47
CA VAL A 537 11.85 -18.71 -11.30
C VAL A 537 11.27 -17.96 -10.10
N PRO A 538 10.35 -18.56 -9.35
CA PRO A 538 9.79 -17.94 -8.15
C PRO A 538 10.79 -17.97 -6.98
N ALA A 539 10.71 -16.99 -6.09
CA ALA A 539 11.54 -16.89 -4.89
C ALA A 539 11.44 -18.16 -4.00
N ALA A 540 10.29 -18.81 -4.02
CA ALA A 540 10.05 -20.08 -3.31
C ALA A 540 11.09 -21.17 -3.63
N MET A 541 11.73 -21.14 -4.82
CA MET A 541 12.78 -22.13 -5.19
C MET A 541 14.10 -21.94 -4.41
N HIS A 542 14.23 -20.83 -3.70
CA HIS A 542 15.43 -20.48 -2.94
C HIS A 542 15.19 -20.41 -1.43
N ILE A 543 13.92 -20.61 -1.00
CA ILE A 543 13.54 -20.60 0.42
C ILE A 543 13.54 -22.04 0.91
N ASP A 544 14.28 -22.28 2.02
CA ASP A 544 14.39 -23.62 2.63
C ASP A 544 14.62 -23.53 4.16
N ILE A 545 14.57 -24.67 4.82
CA ILE A 545 14.97 -24.82 6.22
C ILE A 545 16.30 -25.58 6.27
N VAL A 546 17.36 -24.86 6.58
CA VAL A 546 18.72 -25.42 6.71
C VAL A 546 19.14 -25.38 8.18
N ASN A 547 19.46 -26.54 8.75
CA ASN A 547 19.84 -26.67 10.17
C ASN A 547 18.82 -26.05 11.14
N GLY A 548 17.52 -26.17 10.83
CA GLY A 548 16.44 -25.61 11.65
C GLY A 548 16.23 -24.09 11.50
N GLN A 549 16.90 -23.45 10.55
CA GLN A 549 16.78 -22.03 10.25
C GLN A 549 16.24 -21.80 8.84
N ILE A 550 15.40 -20.77 8.70
CA ILE A 550 14.84 -20.37 7.38
C ILE A 550 15.95 -19.67 6.59
N GLU A 551 16.25 -20.16 5.39
CA GLU A 551 17.19 -19.55 4.45
C GLU A 551 16.47 -19.03 3.21
N GLY A 552 17.04 -18.04 2.51
CA GLY A 552 16.51 -17.51 1.25
C GLY A 552 15.27 -16.62 1.37
N LEU A 553 14.79 -16.37 2.59
CA LEU A 553 13.73 -15.39 2.84
C LEU A 553 14.35 -13.99 2.90
N SER A 554 13.78 -13.02 2.18
CA SER A 554 14.29 -11.64 2.07
C SER A 554 13.17 -10.61 2.19
#